data_bc01dcbb090045ef916a6e832732fec5
#
_entry.id   bc01dcbb090045ef916a6e832732fec5
#
_cell.length_a   1.000
_cell.length_b   1.000
_cell.length_c   1.000
_cell.angle_alpha   90.00
_cell.angle_beta   90.00
_cell.angle_gamma   90.00
#
_symmetry.space_group_name_H-M   'P 1'
#
loop_
_entity.id
_entity.type
_entity.pdbx_description
1 polymer ?
#
loop_
_entity_poly.entity_id
_entity_poly.type
_entity_poly.pdbx_seq_one_letter_code
_entity_poly.pdbx_strand_id
1 'polypeptide(L)'
;DGTSSSTLLAYALIKEGMKVIAAGANPMVLKNGIETAVEKVVEELAKNTKKITTHEELVQVASISAQSNEVGELIADVMREVTTDGVITVQEGKTFALEKKIVKGMQFDHGYVSPYMITNKSTNESVYEESLLLVTDKTISSLPEILPLLEKLAKSGEKQLVIIAEEIEGEALNTLILNRIRGGFNTLAIKAPGFGDHKKELLEDICILTGATFISDESGIDLKSVEKEHLGGAQKIVSTKEKTMVIDGYGDKELLQERIDQIQEHIKEAKNGYDKEKLKERYAKLAGGVGIIGVGATTEVEMQDKKLRIEDALAATRAAVEEGIVAGGGTALLKCIKVLDALKMDEHDAQVGVDIVRNALMYPARQIAENAGKDGGVIISDVMRKKDINVGYNASTDEIVDLVAGGIIDPKKVTRCSLQYAASVAAMFLTTEASITEEEIEVSK
;
A
#
# COMPACT_ATOMS: atom_id res chain seq x y z
N ASP A 1 -1.05 -8.56 -1.03
CA ASP A 1 -0.66 -9.98 -0.94
C ASP A 1 -0.96 -10.55 0.45
N GLY A 2 -1.04 -11.91 0.58
CA GLY A 2 -1.25 -12.59 1.86
C GLY A 2 -2.71 -12.81 2.28
N THR A 3 -3.70 -12.47 1.48
CA THR A 3 -5.14 -12.65 1.79
C THR A 3 -5.51 -14.11 2.03
N SER A 4 -5.06 -15.03 1.18
CA SER A 4 -5.29 -16.48 1.34
C SER A 4 -4.64 -17.03 2.62
N SER A 5 -3.39 -16.62 2.89
CA SER A 5 -2.66 -17.05 4.09
C SER A 5 -3.33 -16.53 5.37
N SER A 6 -3.76 -15.26 5.40
CA SER A 6 -4.49 -14.69 6.55
C SER A 6 -5.80 -15.41 6.80
N THR A 7 -6.57 -15.68 5.74
CA THR A 7 -7.85 -16.40 5.84
C THR A 7 -7.67 -17.82 6.37
N LEU A 8 -6.67 -18.54 5.85
CA LEU A 8 -6.37 -19.91 6.28
C LEU A 8 -5.91 -19.98 7.74
N LEU A 9 -5.04 -19.04 8.16
CA LEU A 9 -4.58 -18.93 9.53
C LEU A 9 -5.72 -18.57 10.49
N ALA A 10 -6.57 -17.60 10.12
CA ALA A 10 -7.74 -17.23 10.91
C ALA A 10 -8.70 -18.41 11.07
N TYR A 11 -8.98 -19.14 9.98
CA TYR A 11 -9.79 -20.35 10.02
C TYR A 11 -9.20 -21.39 10.97
N ALA A 12 -7.89 -21.63 10.90
CA ALA A 12 -7.22 -22.61 11.76
C ALA A 12 -7.32 -22.23 13.24
N LEU A 13 -7.02 -20.96 13.57
CA LEU A 13 -7.09 -20.43 14.94
C LEU A 13 -8.51 -20.51 15.50
N ILE A 14 -9.51 -20.07 14.74
CA ILE A 14 -10.91 -20.10 15.17
C ILE A 14 -11.38 -21.54 15.35
N LYS A 15 -11.10 -22.42 14.40
CA LYS A 15 -11.53 -23.84 14.44
C LYS A 15 -10.99 -24.56 15.67
N GLU A 16 -9.70 -24.38 15.97
CA GLU A 16 -9.09 -25.01 17.16
C GLU A 16 -9.55 -24.32 18.45
N GLY A 17 -9.65 -22.98 18.45
CA GLY A 17 -10.13 -22.22 19.61
C GLY A 17 -11.56 -22.54 20.01
N MET A 18 -12.48 -22.65 19.05
CA MET A 18 -13.88 -23.01 19.31
C MET A 18 -14.03 -24.39 19.98
N LYS A 19 -13.21 -25.39 19.62
CA LYS A 19 -13.24 -26.69 20.28
C LYS A 19 -12.92 -26.61 21.77
N VAL A 20 -11.94 -25.77 22.10
CA VAL A 20 -11.45 -25.62 23.48
C VAL A 20 -12.42 -24.80 24.33
N ILE A 21 -13.00 -23.74 23.75
CA ILE A 21 -14.02 -22.91 24.40
C ILE A 21 -15.28 -23.78 24.69
N ALA A 22 -15.70 -24.59 23.71
CA ALA A 22 -16.81 -25.55 23.92
C ALA A 22 -16.51 -26.58 25.03
N ALA A 23 -15.24 -26.85 25.31
CA ALA A 23 -14.80 -27.70 26.42
C ALA A 23 -14.69 -26.94 27.76
N GLY A 24 -14.97 -25.65 27.81
CA GLY A 24 -15.03 -24.82 29.02
C GLY A 24 -13.82 -23.95 29.32
N ALA A 25 -12.88 -23.79 28.39
CA ALA A 25 -11.76 -22.87 28.55
C ALA A 25 -12.20 -21.38 28.59
N ASN A 26 -11.49 -20.56 29.36
CA ASN A 26 -11.76 -19.14 29.46
C ASN A 26 -11.27 -18.40 28.20
N PRO A 27 -12.17 -17.77 27.40
CA PRO A 27 -11.80 -17.14 26.14
C PRO A 27 -10.79 -15.99 26.31
N MET A 28 -10.87 -15.25 27.42
CA MET A 28 -9.97 -14.11 27.67
C MET A 28 -8.54 -14.55 27.99
N VAL A 29 -8.42 -15.65 28.77
CA VAL A 29 -7.11 -16.24 29.08
C VAL A 29 -6.51 -16.91 27.85
N LEU A 30 -7.35 -17.60 27.06
CA LEU A 30 -6.98 -18.19 25.78
C LEU A 30 -6.42 -17.14 24.80
N LYS A 31 -7.09 -15.99 24.69
CA LYS A 31 -6.65 -14.84 23.89
C LYS A 31 -5.23 -14.39 24.28
N ASN A 32 -4.94 -14.21 25.57
CA ASN A 32 -3.62 -13.81 26.06
C ASN A 32 -2.53 -14.81 25.61
N GLY A 33 -2.83 -16.10 25.65
CA GLY A 33 -1.92 -17.15 25.15
C GLY A 33 -1.67 -17.04 23.64
N ILE A 34 -2.72 -16.81 22.86
CA ILE A 34 -2.62 -16.60 21.40
C ILE A 34 -1.76 -15.36 21.09
N GLU A 35 -2.03 -14.23 21.71
CA GLU A 35 -1.30 -12.98 21.49
C GLU A 35 0.19 -13.13 21.84
N THR A 36 0.49 -13.72 23.01
CA THR A 36 1.88 -13.97 23.43
C THR A 36 2.62 -14.90 22.47
N ALA A 37 1.97 -15.95 21.98
CA ALA A 37 2.55 -16.88 21.02
C ALA A 37 2.85 -16.19 19.68
N VAL A 38 1.94 -15.35 19.20
CA VAL A 38 2.12 -14.60 17.95
C VAL A 38 3.29 -13.62 18.06
N GLU A 39 3.41 -12.89 19.17
CA GLU A 39 4.56 -12.03 19.42
C GLU A 39 5.89 -12.78 19.33
N LYS A 40 5.98 -13.96 19.98
CA LYS A 40 7.18 -14.81 19.92
C LYS A 40 7.50 -15.31 18.52
N VAL A 41 6.50 -15.67 17.74
CA VAL A 41 6.68 -16.07 16.33
C VAL A 41 7.17 -14.90 15.50
N VAL A 42 6.63 -13.68 15.69
CA VAL A 42 7.07 -12.47 14.98
C VAL A 42 8.53 -12.11 15.31
N GLU A 43 8.92 -12.21 16.59
CA GLU A 43 10.32 -12.04 17.01
C GLU A 43 11.25 -13.05 16.30
N GLU A 44 10.85 -14.31 16.20
CA GLU A 44 11.64 -15.36 15.55
C GLU A 44 11.71 -15.18 14.03
N LEU A 45 10.60 -14.80 13.39
CA LEU A 45 10.60 -14.45 11.96
C LEU A 45 11.59 -13.30 11.67
N ALA A 46 11.69 -12.32 12.56
CA ALA A 46 12.63 -11.22 12.40
C ALA A 46 14.11 -11.67 12.45
N LYS A 47 14.44 -12.66 13.29
CA LYS A 47 15.81 -13.25 13.36
C LYS A 47 16.14 -14.05 12.11
N ASN A 48 15.15 -14.72 11.54
CA ASN A 48 15.30 -15.61 10.38
C ASN A 48 15.24 -14.87 9.04
N THR A 49 15.12 -13.54 9.08
CA THR A 49 14.94 -12.70 7.89
C THR A 49 16.26 -12.40 7.19
N LYS A 50 16.29 -12.55 5.88
CA LYS A 50 17.37 -12.09 5.01
C LYS A 50 16.97 -10.77 4.35
N LYS A 51 17.82 -9.73 4.45
CA LYS A 51 17.61 -8.47 3.72
C LYS A 51 17.93 -8.65 2.24
N ILE A 52 17.16 -8.00 1.38
CA ILE A 52 17.45 -7.92 -0.04
C ILE A 52 18.59 -6.93 -0.24
N THR A 53 19.64 -7.37 -0.91
CA THR A 53 20.85 -6.58 -1.16
C THR A 53 21.25 -6.55 -2.63
N THR A 54 20.77 -7.48 -3.44
CA THR A 54 21.13 -7.60 -4.86
C THR A 54 19.91 -7.42 -5.77
N HIS A 55 20.20 -7.04 -7.01
CA HIS A 55 19.16 -6.91 -8.05
C HIS A 55 18.53 -8.28 -8.35
N GLU A 56 19.32 -9.36 -8.36
CA GLU A 56 18.86 -10.71 -8.61
C GLU A 56 17.84 -11.17 -7.55
N GLU A 57 18.06 -10.85 -6.28
CA GLU A 57 17.12 -11.14 -5.20
C GLU A 57 15.80 -10.38 -5.39
N LEU A 58 15.88 -9.12 -5.87
CA LEU A 58 14.70 -8.31 -6.18
C LEU A 58 13.89 -8.92 -7.35
N VAL A 59 14.59 -9.32 -8.42
CA VAL A 59 13.97 -10.02 -9.55
C VAL A 59 13.30 -11.32 -9.11
N GLN A 60 13.94 -12.11 -8.24
CA GLN A 60 13.36 -13.35 -7.71
C GLN A 60 12.04 -13.11 -6.98
N VAL A 61 11.98 -12.15 -6.05
CA VAL A 61 10.75 -11.81 -5.34
C VAL A 61 9.64 -11.40 -6.29
N ALA A 62 9.96 -10.48 -7.20
CA ALA A 62 8.98 -9.97 -8.16
C ALA A 62 8.50 -11.07 -9.12
N SER A 63 9.40 -11.95 -9.60
CA SER A 63 9.06 -13.04 -10.51
C SER A 63 8.14 -14.08 -9.89
N ILE A 64 8.37 -14.42 -8.62
CA ILE A 64 7.53 -15.38 -7.91
C ILE A 64 6.12 -14.83 -7.72
N SER A 65 6.00 -13.60 -7.23
CA SER A 65 4.70 -12.98 -7.02
C SER A 65 3.95 -12.77 -8.35
N ALA A 66 4.64 -12.32 -9.40
CA ALA A 66 4.06 -12.13 -10.73
C ALA A 66 3.83 -13.45 -11.50
N GLN A 67 4.42 -14.56 -11.08
CA GLN A 67 4.47 -15.84 -11.81
C GLN A 67 5.06 -15.68 -13.23
N SER A 68 5.96 -14.70 -13.41
CA SER A 68 6.58 -14.37 -14.69
C SER A 68 7.94 -13.72 -14.50
N ASN A 69 8.99 -14.28 -15.09
CA ASN A 69 10.34 -13.69 -15.03
C ASN A 69 10.40 -12.35 -15.77
N GLU A 70 9.70 -12.20 -16.89
CA GLU A 70 9.64 -10.95 -17.66
C GLU A 70 9.06 -9.80 -16.82
N VAL A 71 7.98 -10.06 -16.10
CA VAL A 71 7.37 -9.09 -15.19
C VAL A 71 8.30 -8.80 -14.01
N GLY A 72 8.95 -9.82 -13.45
CA GLY A 72 9.89 -9.68 -12.36
C GLY A 72 11.08 -8.79 -12.70
N GLU A 73 11.71 -9.00 -13.85
CA GLU A 73 12.79 -8.17 -14.37
C GLU A 73 12.32 -6.72 -14.58
N LEU A 74 11.15 -6.54 -15.20
CA LEU A 74 10.57 -5.21 -15.41
C LEU A 74 10.34 -4.45 -14.10
N ILE A 75 9.74 -5.09 -13.10
CA ILE A 75 9.50 -4.47 -11.78
C ILE A 75 10.83 -4.10 -11.11
N ALA A 76 11.80 -5.01 -11.09
CA ALA A 76 13.09 -4.76 -10.47
C ALA A 76 13.87 -3.63 -11.15
N ASP A 77 13.80 -3.55 -12.49
CA ASP A 77 14.39 -2.47 -13.26
C ASP A 77 13.74 -1.11 -12.96
N VAL A 78 12.41 -1.05 -12.94
CA VAL A 78 11.69 0.18 -12.60
C VAL A 78 12.02 0.61 -11.17
N MET A 79 12.03 -0.32 -10.21
CA MET A 79 12.37 -0.01 -8.81
C MET A 79 13.81 0.49 -8.63
N ARG A 80 14.73 0.06 -9.47
CA ARG A 80 16.11 0.57 -9.45
C ARG A 80 16.23 1.98 -10.02
N GLU A 81 15.47 2.29 -11.07
CA GLU A 81 15.52 3.60 -11.73
C GLU A 81 14.73 4.67 -10.96
N VAL A 82 13.61 4.26 -10.38
CA VAL A 82 12.82 5.08 -9.46
C VAL A 82 13.38 4.83 -8.06
N THR A 83 14.04 5.79 -7.44
CA THR A 83 14.65 5.63 -6.10
C THR A 83 13.75 4.87 -5.13
N THR A 84 14.31 4.37 -4.01
CA THR A 84 13.58 3.55 -3.01
C THR A 84 12.25 4.15 -2.54
N ASP A 85 12.14 5.47 -2.54
CA ASP A 85 10.94 6.21 -2.14
C ASP A 85 10.10 6.66 -3.35
N GLY A 86 10.53 6.32 -4.55
CA GLY A 86 9.81 6.65 -5.79
C GLY A 86 8.54 5.84 -5.97
N VAL A 87 7.60 6.43 -6.68
CA VAL A 87 6.29 5.82 -6.91
C VAL A 87 6.28 5.02 -8.19
N ILE A 88 5.70 3.82 -8.15
CA ILE A 88 5.45 3.01 -9.33
C ILE A 88 3.95 2.78 -9.44
N THR A 89 3.39 3.06 -10.61
CA THR A 89 1.98 2.83 -10.94
C THR A 89 1.84 1.90 -12.11
N VAL A 90 0.78 1.11 -12.12
CA VAL A 90 0.45 0.20 -13.22
C VAL A 90 -0.74 0.80 -13.97
N GLN A 91 -0.61 0.94 -15.28
CA GLN A 91 -1.64 1.52 -16.13
C GLN A 91 -1.89 0.65 -17.35
N GLU A 92 -3.02 0.88 -17.99
CA GLU A 92 -3.32 0.27 -19.28
C GLU A 92 -2.35 0.79 -20.34
N GLY A 93 -1.65 -0.11 -21.01
CA GLY A 93 -0.75 0.20 -22.11
C GLY A 93 -1.51 0.48 -23.41
N LYS A 94 -0.88 1.21 -24.32
CA LYS A 94 -1.42 1.46 -25.66
C LYS A 94 -1.06 0.37 -26.65
N THR A 95 -0.16 -0.53 -26.29
CA THR A 95 0.33 -1.66 -27.11
C THR A 95 -0.02 -2.99 -26.43
N PHE A 96 0.21 -4.09 -27.12
CA PHE A 96 -0.01 -5.44 -26.55
C PHE A 96 1.12 -5.92 -25.63
N ALA A 97 2.24 -5.20 -25.61
CA ALA A 97 3.41 -5.54 -24.79
C ALA A 97 3.40 -4.82 -23.44
N LEU A 98 4.28 -5.30 -22.55
CA LEU A 98 4.62 -4.57 -21.33
C LEU A 98 5.55 -3.40 -21.66
N GLU A 99 5.24 -2.24 -21.15
CA GLU A 99 6.02 -1.01 -21.37
C GLU A 99 6.48 -0.41 -20.05
N LYS A 100 7.69 0.15 -20.07
CA LYS A 100 8.26 0.91 -18.96
C LYS A 100 8.40 2.38 -19.36
N LYS A 101 7.89 3.29 -18.55
CA LYS A 101 8.10 4.73 -18.71
C LYS A 101 8.40 5.34 -17.35
N ILE A 102 9.42 6.21 -17.29
CA ILE A 102 9.69 7.03 -16.11
C ILE A 102 9.36 8.47 -16.43
N VAL A 103 8.55 9.09 -15.61
CA VAL A 103 8.09 10.46 -15.77
C VAL A 103 8.38 11.27 -14.51
N LYS A 104 8.40 12.59 -14.64
CA LYS A 104 8.44 13.50 -13.50
C LYS A 104 7.12 13.41 -12.75
N GLY A 105 7.19 13.41 -11.43
CA GLY A 105 6.01 13.32 -10.59
C GLY A 105 6.38 13.14 -9.13
N MET A 106 5.40 13.29 -8.27
CA MET A 106 5.58 13.06 -6.83
C MET A 106 4.33 12.47 -6.19
N GLN A 107 4.52 11.78 -5.08
CA GLN A 107 3.46 11.37 -4.18
C GLN A 107 3.59 12.13 -2.87
N PHE A 108 2.45 12.53 -2.32
CA PHE A 108 2.39 13.12 -0.99
C PHE A 108 1.23 12.54 -0.18
N ASP A 109 1.35 12.62 1.13
CA ASP A 109 0.32 12.22 2.06
C ASP A 109 -0.84 13.21 2.00
N HIS A 110 -2.03 12.78 2.38
CA HIS A 110 -3.32 13.41 2.19
C HIS A 110 -3.92 13.18 0.81
N GLY A 111 -5.20 12.87 0.81
CA GLY A 111 -5.97 12.59 -0.37
C GLY A 111 -7.24 13.42 -0.45
N TYR A 112 -8.25 12.91 -1.14
CA TYR A 112 -9.50 13.62 -1.33
C TYR A 112 -10.21 13.92 0.01
N VAL A 113 -10.79 15.12 0.11
CA VAL A 113 -11.48 15.58 1.32
C VAL A 113 -12.83 14.85 1.52
N SER A 114 -13.44 14.35 0.44
CA SER A 114 -14.74 13.69 0.52
C SER A 114 -14.83 12.45 -0.37
N PRO A 115 -15.43 11.33 0.14
CA PRO A 115 -15.69 10.13 -0.67
C PRO A 115 -16.58 10.38 -1.90
N TYR A 116 -17.37 11.44 -1.89
CA TYR A 116 -18.16 11.83 -3.07
C TYR A 116 -17.30 12.28 -4.26
N MET A 117 -16.01 12.46 -4.08
CA MET A 117 -15.05 12.81 -5.13
C MET A 117 -14.43 11.59 -5.82
N ILE A 118 -14.76 10.37 -5.40
CA ILE A 118 -14.26 9.13 -6.00
C ILE A 118 -14.81 8.99 -7.43
N THR A 119 -13.91 8.74 -8.39
CA THR A 119 -14.25 8.44 -9.79
C THR A 119 -14.31 6.95 -10.06
N ASN A 120 -13.41 6.18 -9.43
CA ASN A 120 -13.36 4.72 -9.52
C ASN A 120 -13.76 4.09 -8.18
N LYS A 121 -15.00 3.56 -8.13
CA LYS A 121 -15.55 2.95 -6.91
C LYS A 121 -14.92 1.60 -6.56
N SER A 122 -14.33 0.90 -7.53
CA SER A 122 -13.72 -0.42 -7.28
C SER A 122 -12.40 -0.29 -6.54
N THR A 123 -11.62 0.76 -6.83
CA THR A 123 -10.32 1.05 -6.17
C THR A 123 -10.42 2.13 -5.10
N ASN A 124 -11.59 2.77 -4.94
CA ASN A 124 -11.78 3.94 -4.07
C ASN A 124 -10.83 5.10 -4.42
N GLU A 125 -10.57 5.30 -5.70
CA GLU A 125 -9.67 6.32 -6.21
C GLU A 125 -10.41 7.43 -6.94
N SER A 126 -9.83 8.62 -6.90
CA SER A 126 -10.21 9.76 -7.70
C SER A 126 -9.13 10.01 -8.75
N VAL A 127 -9.46 9.75 -10.01
CA VAL A 127 -8.52 9.85 -11.14
C VAL A 127 -8.94 11.01 -12.04
N TYR A 128 -8.01 11.93 -12.29
CA TYR A 128 -8.16 13.10 -13.15
C TYR A 128 -7.03 13.11 -14.18
N GLU A 129 -7.39 13.20 -15.46
CA GLU A 129 -6.44 13.23 -16.57
C GLU A 129 -6.45 14.62 -17.21
N GLU A 130 -5.27 15.11 -17.63
CA GLU A 130 -5.06 16.43 -18.27
C GLU A 130 -5.75 17.55 -17.49
N SER A 131 -5.60 17.54 -16.15
CA SER A 131 -6.35 18.44 -15.28
C SER A 131 -5.55 19.68 -14.88
N LEU A 132 -6.26 20.80 -14.74
CA LEU A 132 -5.75 22.01 -14.13
C LEU A 132 -5.65 21.83 -12.60
N LEU A 133 -4.68 22.51 -11.99
CA LEU A 133 -4.38 22.41 -10.56
C LEU A 133 -4.25 23.79 -9.93
N LEU A 134 -5.01 24.05 -8.89
CA LEU A 134 -4.87 25.19 -7.98
C LEU A 134 -4.12 24.75 -6.72
N VAL A 135 -3.12 25.49 -6.31
CA VAL A 135 -2.33 25.23 -5.09
C VAL A 135 -2.35 26.46 -4.18
N THR A 136 -2.82 26.27 -2.95
CA THR A 136 -2.91 27.35 -1.95
C THR A 136 -2.67 26.82 -0.52
N ASP A 137 -2.15 27.66 0.35
CA ASP A 137 -2.09 27.41 1.81
C ASP A 137 -3.30 27.98 2.56
N LYS A 138 -4.28 28.52 1.83
CA LYS A 138 -5.50 29.10 2.42
C LYS A 138 -6.57 28.03 2.66
N THR A 139 -7.42 28.26 3.64
CA THR A 139 -8.67 27.53 3.84
C THR A 139 -9.74 28.10 2.92
N ILE A 140 -10.47 27.25 2.23
CA ILE A 140 -11.60 27.62 1.35
C ILE A 140 -12.89 27.15 2.02
N SER A 141 -13.61 28.08 2.64
CA SER A 141 -14.85 27.78 3.38
C SER A 141 -16.11 28.32 2.73
N SER A 142 -15.99 29.41 1.95
CA SER A 142 -17.11 30.06 1.31
C SER A 142 -17.05 29.98 -0.21
N LEU A 143 -18.23 29.83 -0.85
CA LEU A 143 -18.35 29.74 -2.30
C LEU A 143 -17.84 31.00 -3.03
N PRO A 144 -18.07 32.25 -2.57
CA PRO A 144 -17.59 33.45 -3.23
C PRO A 144 -16.06 33.54 -3.38
N GLU A 145 -15.28 32.73 -2.66
CA GLU A 145 -13.82 32.70 -2.76
C GLU A 145 -13.36 31.98 -4.03
N ILE A 146 -14.06 30.94 -4.47
CA ILE A 146 -13.66 30.09 -5.59
C ILE A 146 -14.58 30.24 -6.82
N LEU A 147 -15.80 30.76 -6.65
CA LEU A 147 -16.80 30.87 -7.70
C LEU A 147 -16.30 31.63 -8.93
N PRO A 148 -15.60 32.80 -8.81
CA PRO A 148 -15.12 33.52 -9.97
C PRO A 148 -14.17 32.69 -10.84
N LEU A 149 -13.32 31.86 -10.23
CA LEU A 149 -12.43 30.96 -10.96
C LEU A 149 -13.21 29.86 -11.67
N LEU A 150 -14.15 29.20 -10.99
CA LEU A 150 -14.97 28.14 -11.58
C LEU A 150 -15.80 28.64 -12.78
N GLU A 151 -16.37 29.83 -12.69
CA GLU A 151 -17.09 30.46 -13.79
C GLU A 151 -16.22 30.77 -15.01
N LYS A 152 -14.98 31.28 -14.78
CA LYS A 152 -14.02 31.53 -15.85
C LYS A 152 -13.60 30.22 -16.53
N LEU A 153 -13.31 29.18 -15.77
CA LEU A 153 -12.95 27.88 -16.31
C LEU A 153 -14.12 27.24 -17.10
N ALA A 154 -15.32 27.31 -16.59
CA ALA A 154 -16.49 26.83 -17.29
C ALA A 154 -16.72 27.57 -18.62
N LYS A 155 -16.54 28.91 -18.65
CA LYS A 155 -16.63 29.71 -19.88
C LYS A 155 -15.53 29.38 -20.89
N SER A 156 -14.34 28.98 -20.44
CA SER A 156 -13.26 28.54 -21.33
C SER A 156 -13.39 27.08 -21.80
N GLY A 157 -14.45 26.39 -21.41
CA GLY A 157 -14.71 25.02 -21.83
C GLY A 157 -14.05 23.96 -20.94
N GLU A 158 -13.37 24.37 -19.89
CA GLU A 158 -12.79 23.44 -18.92
C GLU A 158 -13.91 22.77 -18.11
N LYS A 159 -13.76 21.48 -17.80
CA LYS A 159 -14.76 20.71 -17.08
C LYS A 159 -14.28 20.13 -15.76
N GLN A 160 -13.01 20.32 -15.46
CA GLN A 160 -12.41 19.72 -14.27
C GLN A 160 -11.29 20.61 -13.68
N LEU A 161 -11.17 20.57 -12.35
CA LEU A 161 -10.17 21.27 -11.58
C LEU A 161 -9.77 20.44 -10.36
N VAL A 162 -8.48 20.33 -10.10
CA VAL A 162 -7.94 19.80 -8.84
C VAL A 162 -7.53 20.98 -7.96
N ILE A 163 -7.91 20.96 -6.69
CA ILE A 163 -7.61 21.99 -5.72
C ILE A 163 -6.83 21.38 -4.57
N ILE A 164 -5.63 21.86 -4.33
CA ILE A 164 -4.84 21.55 -3.12
C ILE A 164 -4.88 22.79 -2.24
N ALA A 165 -5.50 22.69 -1.07
CA ALA A 165 -5.68 23.78 -0.11
C ALA A 165 -5.42 23.30 1.32
N GLU A 166 -5.17 24.25 2.25
CA GLU A 166 -5.05 23.92 3.68
C GLU A 166 -6.24 23.12 4.16
N GLU A 167 -7.43 23.61 3.91
CA GLU A 167 -8.70 22.94 4.17
C GLU A 167 -9.76 23.41 3.18
N ILE A 168 -10.66 22.52 2.79
CA ILE A 168 -11.83 22.86 1.97
C ILE A 168 -13.04 22.34 2.72
N GLU A 169 -13.89 23.25 3.18
CA GLU A 169 -14.98 22.91 4.08
C GLU A 169 -16.25 23.75 3.83
N GLY A 170 -17.27 23.54 4.65
CA GLY A 170 -18.46 24.37 4.70
C GLY A 170 -19.24 24.43 3.40
N GLU A 171 -19.67 25.66 3.03
CA GLU A 171 -20.46 25.93 1.83
C GLU A 171 -19.70 25.63 0.54
N ALA A 172 -18.40 25.94 0.51
CA ALA A 172 -17.55 25.69 -0.65
C ALA A 172 -17.49 24.18 -0.98
N LEU A 173 -17.16 23.33 -0.01
CA LEU A 173 -17.10 21.87 -0.21
C LEU A 173 -18.44 21.30 -0.67
N ASN A 174 -19.53 21.67 -0.01
CA ASN A 174 -20.86 21.18 -0.36
C ASN A 174 -21.23 21.55 -1.80
N THR A 175 -20.92 22.77 -2.23
CA THR A 175 -21.20 23.22 -3.59
C THR A 175 -20.36 22.50 -4.64
N LEU A 176 -19.07 22.25 -4.37
CA LEU A 176 -18.21 21.47 -5.26
C LEU A 176 -18.73 20.04 -5.44
N ILE A 177 -19.15 19.39 -4.34
CA ILE A 177 -19.77 18.06 -4.37
C ILE A 177 -21.08 18.06 -5.18
N LEU A 178 -21.96 19.02 -4.93
CA LEU A 178 -23.23 19.12 -5.65
C LEU A 178 -23.04 19.36 -7.15
N ASN A 179 -22.12 20.23 -7.55
CA ASN A 179 -21.80 20.49 -8.95
C ASN A 179 -21.29 19.24 -9.65
N ARG A 180 -20.43 18.47 -8.98
CA ARG A 180 -19.93 17.20 -9.49
C ARG A 180 -21.07 16.17 -9.67
N ILE A 181 -21.92 15.97 -8.65
CA ILE A 181 -23.04 15.01 -8.69
C ILE A 181 -24.00 15.36 -9.83
N ARG A 182 -24.22 16.66 -10.08
CA ARG A 182 -25.07 17.16 -11.18
C ARG A 182 -24.39 17.09 -12.56
N GLY A 183 -23.12 16.70 -12.63
CA GLY A 183 -22.36 16.60 -13.88
C GLY A 183 -22.01 17.93 -14.52
N GLY A 184 -22.05 19.02 -13.75
CA GLY A 184 -21.73 20.36 -14.26
C GLY A 184 -20.23 20.64 -14.37
N PHE A 185 -19.51 20.48 -13.27
CA PHE A 185 -18.09 20.72 -13.18
C PHE A 185 -17.45 19.72 -12.20
N ASN A 186 -16.42 19.01 -12.65
CA ASN A 186 -15.75 18.01 -11.84
C ASN A 186 -14.63 18.65 -11.02
N THR A 187 -14.75 18.59 -9.70
CA THR A 187 -13.71 19.10 -8.81
C THR A 187 -13.19 18.00 -7.91
N LEU A 188 -11.87 17.97 -7.74
CA LEU A 188 -11.19 17.17 -6.73
C LEU A 188 -10.58 18.11 -5.70
N ALA A 189 -11.01 18.03 -4.47
CA ALA A 189 -10.47 18.78 -3.34
C ALA A 189 -9.54 17.87 -2.53
N ILE A 190 -8.31 18.32 -2.32
CA ILE A 190 -7.24 17.60 -1.65
C ILE A 190 -6.71 18.48 -0.52
N LYS A 191 -6.48 17.89 0.65
CA LYS A 191 -5.83 18.59 1.76
C LYS A 191 -4.34 18.76 1.51
N ALA A 192 -3.80 19.95 1.80
CA ALA A 192 -2.38 20.25 1.68
C ALA A 192 -1.52 19.29 2.50
N PRO A 193 -0.38 18.79 1.96
CA PRO A 193 0.52 17.91 2.67
C PRO A 193 1.38 18.64 3.70
N GLY A 194 1.75 17.93 4.77
CA GLY A 194 2.68 18.44 5.78
C GLY A 194 2.04 19.39 6.81
N PHE A 195 2.88 19.91 7.71
CA PHE A 195 2.49 20.81 8.79
C PHE A 195 3.54 21.92 8.98
N GLY A 196 3.09 23.11 9.41
CA GLY A 196 3.98 24.24 9.67
C GLY A 196 4.77 24.68 8.43
N ASP A 197 6.06 25.03 8.60
CA ASP A 197 6.91 25.51 7.53
C ASP A 197 7.15 24.46 6.43
N HIS A 198 7.21 23.20 6.78
CA HIS A 198 7.32 22.08 5.80
C HIS A 198 6.15 22.00 4.82
N LYS A 199 4.95 22.45 5.23
CA LYS A 199 3.79 22.51 4.34
C LYS A 199 4.03 23.49 3.20
N LYS A 200 4.52 24.69 3.51
CA LYS A 200 4.81 25.71 2.47
C LYS A 200 5.83 25.17 1.47
N GLU A 201 6.91 24.57 1.98
CA GLU A 201 7.95 23.99 1.14
C GLU A 201 7.44 22.88 0.22
N LEU A 202 6.54 22.01 0.72
CA LEU A 202 5.93 20.96 -0.09
C LEU A 202 4.96 21.53 -1.13
N LEU A 203 4.18 22.55 -0.78
CA LEU A 203 3.30 23.24 -1.72
C LEU A 203 4.08 23.95 -2.83
N GLU A 204 5.21 24.59 -2.50
CA GLU A 204 6.14 25.15 -3.48
C GLU A 204 6.70 24.08 -4.43
N ASP A 205 7.10 22.93 -3.88
CA ASP A 205 7.60 21.79 -4.65
C ASP A 205 6.54 21.28 -5.64
N ILE A 206 5.27 21.22 -5.21
CA ILE A 206 4.12 20.86 -6.07
C ILE A 206 3.91 21.94 -7.15
N CYS A 207 4.03 23.22 -6.80
CA CYS A 207 3.91 24.31 -7.77
C CYS A 207 4.97 24.23 -8.86
N ILE A 208 6.22 24.02 -8.48
CA ILE A 208 7.33 23.87 -9.45
C ILE A 208 7.11 22.66 -10.36
N LEU A 209 6.68 21.52 -9.78
CA LEU A 209 6.39 20.32 -10.55
C LEU A 209 5.26 20.50 -11.56
N THR A 210 4.23 21.26 -11.20
CA THR A 210 2.99 21.39 -11.99
C THR A 210 2.90 22.66 -12.82
N GLY A 211 3.82 23.61 -12.59
CA GLY A 211 3.78 24.94 -13.20
C GLY A 211 2.72 25.86 -12.58
N ALA A 212 2.18 25.53 -11.40
CA ALA A 212 1.24 26.37 -10.68
C ALA A 212 1.93 27.56 -10.00
N THR A 213 1.21 28.66 -9.84
CA THR A 213 1.58 29.75 -8.94
C THR A 213 1.09 29.41 -7.52
N PHE A 214 1.97 29.50 -6.54
CA PHE A 214 1.59 29.28 -5.14
C PHE A 214 0.74 30.46 -4.64
N ILE A 215 -0.52 30.22 -4.37
CA ILE A 215 -1.46 31.24 -3.88
C ILE A 215 -1.40 31.26 -2.35
N SER A 216 -0.73 32.27 -1.81
CA SER A 216 -0.53 32.48 -0.37
C SER A 216 -0.71 33.93 0.00
N ASP A 217 -0.72 34.25 1.29
CA ASP A 217 -0.74 35.66 1.72
C ASP A 217 0.54 36.40 1.31
N GLU A 218 1.67 35.69 1.25
CA GLU A 218 2.95 36.24 0.83
C GLU A 218 2.99 36.56 -0.66
N SER A 219 2.28 35.81 -1.50
CA SER A 219 2.17 36.08 -2.95
C SER A 219 1.33 37.32 -3.27
N GLY A 220 0.54 37.82 -2.32
CA GLY A 220 -0.35 38.95 -2.49
C GLY A 220 -1.54 38.66 -3.43
N ILE A 221 -1.76 37.42 -3.84
CA ILE A 221 -2.86 37.01 -4.71
C ILE A 221 -4.03 36.53 -3.85
N ASP A 222 -5.18 37.18 -4.01
CA ASP A 222 -6.43 36.73 -3.39
C ASP A 222 -7.04 35.59 -4.22
N LEU A 223 -7.65 34.58 -3.57
CA LEU A 223 -8.38 33.49 -4.23
C LEU A 223 -9.40 33.98 -5.25
N LYS A 224 -10.07 35.10 -4.99
CA LYS A 224 -11.07 35.71 -5.89
C LYS A 224 -10.44 36.27 -7.17
N SER A 225 -9.14 36.61 -7.14
CA SER A 225 -8.40 37.20 -8.27
C SER A 225 -7.59 36.17 -9.06
N VAL A 226 -7.71 34.88 -8.70
CA VAL A 226 -7.01 33.81 -9.43
C VAL A 226 -7.52 33.72 -10.87
N GLU A 227 -6.58 33.68 -11.80
CA GLU A 227 -6.81 33.50 -13.24
C GLU A 227 -6.28 32.12 -13.69
N LYS A 228 -6.67 31.72 -14.92
CA LYS A 228 -6.21 30.44 -15.50
C LYS A 228 -4.67 30.36 -15.58
N GLU A 229 -3.98 31.45 -15.74
CA GLU A 229 -2.53 31.56 -15.83
C GLU A 229 -1.80 31.20 -14.51
N HIS A 230 -2.51 31.31 -13.39
CA HIS A 230 -1.96 30.91 -12.08
C HIS A 230 -2.11 29.41 -11.82
N LEU A 231 -2.89 28.71 -12.66
CA LEU A 231 -3.11 27.27 -12.50
C LEU A 231 -1.96 26.48 -13.13
N GLY A 232 -1.51 25.48 -12.42
CA GLY A 232 -0.66 24.45 -12.98
C GLY A 232 -1.48 23.33 -13.61
N GLY A 233 -0.80 22.23 -13.93
CA GLY A 233 -1.46 21.04 -14.45
C GLY A 233 -0.58 19.82 -14.42
N ALA A 234 -1.19 18.67 -14.68
CA ALA A 234 -0.49 17.41 -14.81
C ALA A 234 -1.23 16.49 -15.79
N GLN A 235 -0.49 15.57 -16.40
CA GLN A 235 -1.07 14.58 -17.29
C GLN A 235 -2.07 13.68 -16.54
N LYS A 236 -1.75 13.34 -15.28
CA LYS A 236 -2.67 12.52 -14.45
C LYS A 236 -2.47 12.81 -12.98
N ILE A 237 -3.57 12.90 -12.24
CA ILE A 237 -3.60 12.99 -10.78
C ILE A 237 -4.46 11.86 -10.27
N VAL A 238 -3.90 11.07 -9.34
CA VAL A 238 -4.59 9.96 -8.68
C VAL A 238 -4.61 10.25 -7.19
N SER A 239 -5.81 10.30 -6.59
CA SER A 239 -5.97 10.56 -5.16
C SER A 239 -6.78 9.44 -4.50
N THR A 240 -6.26 8.90 -3.42
CA THR A 240 -6.98 8.02 -2.48
C THR A 240 -7.39 8.83 -1.25
N LYS A 241 -7.90 8.19 -0.23
CA LYS A 241 -8.21 8.86 1.06
C LYS A 241 -6.94 9.35 1.78
N GLU A 242 -5.82 8.65 1.60
CA GLU A 242 -4.60 8.83 2.40
C GLU A 242 -3.47 9.52 1.64
N LYS A 243 -3.46 9.43 0.33
CA LYS A 243 -2.35 9.92 -0.51
C LYS A 243 -2.82 10.44 -1.86
N THR A 244 -2.04 11.35 -2.41
CA THR A 244 -2.20 11.88 -3.77
C THR A 244 -0.93 11.74 -4.56
N MET A 245 -1.07 11.38 -5.81
CA MET A 245 0.01 11.16 -6.77
C MET A 245 -0.18 12.11 -7.97
N VAL A 246 0.81 12.93 -8.23
CA VAL A 246 0.89 13.79 -9.40
C VAL A 246 1.85 13.16 -10.40
N ILE A 247 1.38 12.85 -11.59
CA ILE A 247 2.12 12.14 -12.64
C ILE A 247 2.28 13.06 -13.84
N ASP A 248 3.52 13.24 -14.29
CA ASP A 248 3.90 14.05 -15.45
C ASP A 248 3.32 15.48 -15.35
N GLY A 249 3.78 16.21 -14.30
CA GLY A 249 3.42 17.62 -14.08
C GLY A 249 3.96 18.51 -15.21
N TYR A 250 3.21 19.57 -15.53
CA TYR A 250 3.51 20.47 -16.66
C TYR A 250 4.48 21.60 -16.32
N GLY A 251 5.11 21.53 -15.13
CA GLY A 251 6.13 22.48 -14.72
C GLY A 251 7.40 22.45 -15.58
N ASP A 252 8.16 23.51 -15.52
CA ASP A 252 9.42 23.65 -16.24
C ASP A 252 10.46 22.65 -15.68
N LYS A 253 11.10 21.91 -16.59
CA LYS A 253 12.07 20.87 -16.22
C LYS A 253 13.37 21.44 -15.67
N GLU A 254 13.77 22.64 -16.11
CA GLU A 254 14.99 23.31 -15.65
C GLU A 254 14.78 23.83 -14.24
N LEU A 255 13.64 24.50 -13.97
CA LEU A 255 13.27 24.94 -12.62
C LEU A 255 13.12 23.77 -11.63
N LEU A 256 12.56 22.65 -12.08
CA LEU A 256 12.46 21.47 -11.26
C LEU A 256 13.84 20.89 -10.90
N GLN A 257 14.77 20.87 -11.87
CA GLN A 257 16.13 20.39 -11.61
C GLN A 257 16.88 21.34 -10.67
N GLU A 258 16.76 22.64 -10.86
CA GLU A 258 17.34 23.64 -9.94
C GLU A 258 16.82 23.47 -8.51
N ARG A 259 15.51 23.18 -8.35
CA ARG A 259 14.92 22.93 -7.03
C ARG A 259 15.49 21.66 -6.38
N ILE A 260 15.64 20.58 -7.15
CA ILE A 260 16.26 19.33 -6.70
C ILE A 260 17.70 19.59 -6.22
N ASP A 261 18.48 20.34 -6.99
CA ASP A 261 19.86 20.67 -6.66
C ASP A 261 19.96 21.54 -5.39
N GLN A 262 19.06 22.55 -5.23
CA GLN A 262 18.95 23.34 -4.00
C GLN A 262 18.66 22.48 -2.77
N ILE A 263 17.69 21.56 -2.85
CA ILE A 263 17.38 20.67 -1.74
C ILE A 263 18.60 19.80 -1.40
N GLN A 264 19.34 19.33 -2.41
CA GLN A 264 20.55 18.53 -2.20
C GLN A 264 21.66 19.34 -1.49
N GLU A 265 21.79 20.61 -1.78
CA GLU A 265 22.73 21.49 -1.06
C GLU A 265 22.29 21.73 0.38
N HIS A 266 21.01 21.99 0.61
CA HIS A 266 20.48 22.13 1.97
C HIS A 266 20.68 20.87 2.81
N ILE A 267 20.59 19.66 2.22
CA ILE A 267 20.91 18.40 2.91
C ILE A 267 22.36 18.36 3.41
N LYS A 268 23.31 18.94 2.64
CA LYS A 268 24.74 18.98 3.04
C LYS A 268 24.97 19.98 4.17
N GLU A 269 24.23 21.10 4.18
CA GLU A 269 24.36 22.18 5.16
C GLU A 269 23.60 21.93 6.46
N ALA A 270 22.58 21.05 6.43
CA ALA A 270 21.72 20.77 7.57
C ALA A 270 22.50 20.18 8.75
N LYS A 271 22.47 20.90 9.87
CA LYS A 271 23.16 20.51 11.12
C LYS A 271 22.28 19.66 12.06
N ASN A 272 20.97 19.82 11.94
CA ASN A 272 19.98 19.08 12.73
C ASN A 272 19.59 17.78 12.01
N GLY A 273 19.58 16.66 12.73
CA GLY A 273 19.23 15.35 12.15
C GLY A 273 17.79 15.29 11.62
N TYR A 274 16.84 15.93 12.30
CA TYR A 274 15.44 15.97 11.89
C TYR A 274 15.26 16.75 10.57
N ASP A 275 15.82 17.95 10.46
CA ASP A 275 15.72 18.76 9.24
C ASP A 275 16.38 18.05 8.05
N LYS A 276 17.51 17.40 8.31
CA LYS A 276 18.21 16.60 7.29
C LYS A 276 17.37 15.42 6.80
N GLU A 277 16.62 14.77 7.68
CA GLU A 277 15.73 13.67 7.31
C GLU A 277 14.57 14.19 6.46
N LYS A 278 13.94 15.30 6.84
CA LYS A 278 12.87 15.93 6.08
C LYS A 278 13.30 16.43 4.69
N LEU A 279 14.48 17.01 4.59
CA LEU A 279 15.07 17.41 3.32
C LEU A 279 15.36 16.19 2.42
N LYS A 280 15.83 15.07 2.99
CA LYS A 280 16.02 13.84 2.23
C LYS A 280 14.69 13.26 1.73
N GLU A 281 13.65 13.29 2.54
CA GLU A 281 12.30 12.86 2.14
C GLU A 281 11.80 13.71 0.95
N ARG A 282 11.94 15.03 0.99
CA ARG A 282 11.57 15.93 -0.11
C ARG A 282 12.38 15.66 -1.37
N TYR A 283 13.70 15.51 -1.22
CA TYR A 283 14.59 15.14 -2.33
C TYR A 283 14.14 13.85 -3.01
N ALA A 284 13.87 12.82 -2.24
CA ALA A 284 13.43 11.53 -2.77
C ALA A 284 12.08 11.62 -3.51
N LYS A 285 11.13 12.40 -2.99
CA LYS A 285 9.83 12.63 -3.64
C LYS A 285 9.95 13.37 -4.98
N LEU A 286 10.83 14.38 -5.10
CA LEU A 286 11.02 15.15 -6.33
C LEU A 286 11.95 14.46 -7.33
N ALA A 287 13.09 13.94 -6.87
CA ALA A 287 14.11 13.35 -7.74
C ALA A 287 13.74 11.95 -8.23
N GLY A 288 12.99 11.20 -7.43
CA GLY A 288 12.63 9.81 -7.72
C GLY A 288 11.70 9.64 -8.93
N GLY A 289 10.90 10.62 -9.25
CA GLY A 289 9.90 10.54 -10.32
C GLY A 289 8.82 9.48 -10.08
N VAL A 290 8.08 9.15 -11.13
CA VAL A 290 7.06 8.10 -11.13
C VAL A 290 7.37 7.09 -12.22
N GLY A 291 7.56 5.82 -11.83
CA GLY A 291 7.65 4.70 -12.75
C GLY A 291 6.25 4.28 -13.20
N ILE A 292 6.04 4.16 -14.48
CA ILE A 292 4.79 3.72 -15.08
C ILE A 292 5.05 2.37 -15.76
N ILE A 293 4.33 1.34 -15.33
CA ILE A 293 4.29 0.05 -16.01
C ILE A 293 3.01 0.00 -16.84
N GLY A 294 3.14 0.10 -18.16
CA GLY A 294 2.06 -0.07 -19.12
C GLY A 294 1.80 -1.54 -19.39
N VAL A 295 0.56 -1.98 -19.17
CA VAL A 295 0.15 -3.38 -19.37
C VAL A 295 -0.70 -3.48 -20.60
N GLY A 296 -0.25 -4.27 -21.58
CA GLY A 296 -1.00 -4.59 -22.79
C GLY A 296 -1.50 -6.03 -22.80
N ALA A 297 -2.67 -6.24 -23.40
CA ALA A 297 -3.26 -7.55 -23.64
C ALA A 297 -4.21 -7.52 -24.83
N THR A 298 -4.63 -8.69 -25.31
CA THR A 298 -5.54 -8.82 -26.45
C THR A 298 -7.01 -8.58 -26.06
N THR A 299 -7.34 -8.79 -24.80
CA THR A 299 -8.70 -8.57 -24.25
C THR A 299 -8.65 -7.76 -22.97
N GLU A 300 -9.73 -7.06 -22.67
CA GLU A 300 -9.85 -6.27 -21.45
C GLU A 300 -9.73 -7.13 -20.17
N VAL A 301 -10.33 -8.32 -20.19
CA VAL A 301 -10.26 -9.25 -19.04
C VAL A 301 -8.83 -9.72 -18.79
N GLU A 302 -8.10 -10.09 -19.84
CA GLU A 302 -6.67 -10.46 -19.74
C GLU A 302 -5.81 -9.28 -19.24
N MET A 303 -6.10 -8.09 -19.71
CA MET A 303 -5.40 -6.86 -19.28
C MET A 303 -5.61 -6.59 -17.79
N GLN A 304 -6.84 -6.69 -17.31
CA GLN A 304 -7.15 -6.50 -15.90
C GLN A 304 -6.48 -7.56 -15.01
N ASP A 305 -6.49 -8.84 -15.43
CA ASP A 305 -5.81 -9.91 -14.69
C ASP A 305 -4.30 -9.66 -14.61
N LYS A 306 -3.66 -9.34 -15.75
CA LYS A 306 -2.24 -8.99 -15.79
C LYS A 306 -1.91 -7.77 -14.92
N LYS A 307 -2.75 -6.72 -14.97
CA LYS A 307 -2.58 -5.51 -14.18
C LYS A 307 -2.61 -5.82 -12.68
N LEU A 308 -3.65 -6.53 -12.20
CA LEU A 308 -3.77 -6.93 -10.81
C LEU A 308 -2.59 -7.77 -10.34
N ARG A 309 -2.11 -8.69 -11.17
CA ARG A 309 -0.95 -9.53 -10.89
C ARG A 309 0.35 -8.74 -10.77
N ILE A 310 0.53 -7.72 -11.62
CA ILE A 310 1.70 -6.83 -11.56
C ILE A 310 1.62 -5.92 -10.33
N GLU A 311 0.43 -5.40 -10.00
CA GLU A 311 0.20 -4.60 -8.78
C GLU A 311 0.51 -5.41 -7.51
N ASP A 312 0.09 -6.67 -7.46
CA ASP A 312 0.39 -7.59 -6.35
C ASP A 312 1.89 -7.88 -6.24
N ALA A 313 2.55 -8.17 -7.37
CA ALA A 313 3.99 -8.38 -7.42
C ALA A 313 4.79 -7.14 -6.98
N LEU A 314 4.35 -5.96 -7.37
CA LEU A 314 4.96 -4.70 -6.96
C LEU A 314 4.82 -4.47 -5.45
N ALA A 315 3.62 -4.74 -4.90
CA ALA A 315 3.37 -4.62 -3.47
C ALA A 315 4.21 -5.62 -2.66
N ALA A 316 4.30 -6.87 -3.11
CA ALA A 316 5.13 -7.92 -2.50
C ALA A 316 6.62 -7.55 -2.54
N THR A 317 7.10 -7.01 -3.67
CA THR A 317 8.49 -6.60 -3.83
C THR A 317 8.84 -5.43 -2.91
N ARG A 318 7.97 -4.42 -2.78
CA ARG A 318 8.13 -3.34 -1.80
C ARG A 318 8.18 -3.86 -0.37
N ALA A 319 7.26 -4.74 -0.01
CA ALA A 319 7.23 -5.36 1.31
C ALA A 319 8.53 -6.13 1.63
N ALA A 320 9.12 -6.78 0.63
CA ALA A 320 10.38 -7.48 0.75
C ALA A 320 11.59 -6.54 0.89
N VAL A 321 11.58 -5.40 0.21
CA VAL A 321 12.62 -4.35 0.39
C VAL A 321 12.55 -3.75 1.80
N GLU A 322 11.33 -3.49 2.30
CA GLU A 322 11.14 -2.87 3.62
C GLU A 322 11.57 -3.78 4.77
N GLU A 323 11.13 -5.04 4.78
CA GLU A 323 11.32 -5.93 5.93
C GLU A 323 12.18 -7.16 5.64
N GLY A 324 12.63 -7.36 4.40
CA GLY A 324 13.39 -8.54 3.99
C GLY A 324 12.51 -9.73 3.61
N ILE A 325 13.17 -10.85 3.36
CA ILE A 325 12.58 -12.10 2.87
C ILE A 325 12.81 -13.26 3.84
N VAL A 326 11.93 -14.25 3.75
CA VAL A 326 11.99 -15.52 4.47
C VAL A 326 11.76 -16.68 3.49
N ALA A 327 12.03 -17.92 3.92
CA ALA A 327 11.70 -19.10 3.12
C ALA A 327 10.17 -19.16 2.86
N GLY A 328 9.80 -19.35 1.59
CA GLY A 328 8.41 -19.39 1.15
C GLY A 328 7.69 -20.70 1.45
N GLY A 329 6.55 -20.90 0.80
CA GLY A 329 5.79 -22.15 0.91
C GLY A 329 5.26 -22.47 2.30
N GLY A 330 5.03 -21.46 3.16
CA GLY A 330 4.63 -21.63 4.56
C GLY A 330 5.74 -22.15 5.47
N THR A 331 6.96 -22.36 4.94
CA THR A 331 8.09 -22.95 5.67
C THR A 331 8.56 -22.05 6.82
N ALA A 332 8.62 -20.72 6.61
CA ALA A 332 9.04 -19.80 7.65
C ALA A 332 8.19 -19.89 8.91
N LEU A 333 6.86 -19.93 8.78
CA LEU A 333 5.94 -20.11 9.89
C LEU A 333 6.11 -21.49 10.55
N LEU A 334 6.25 -22.53 9.75
CA LEU A 334 6.45 -23.91 10.23
C LEU A 334 7.74 -24.03 11.07
N LYS A 335 8.82 -23.39 10.68
CA LYS A 335 10.09 -23.41 11.42
C LYS A 335 10.05 -22.61 12.73
N CYS A 336 9.17 -21.62 12.84
CA CYS A 336 8.97 -20.85 14.07
C CYS A 336 8.25 -21.66 15.17
N ILE A 337 7.66 -22.82 14.88
CA ILE A 337 7.03 -23.69 15.89
C ILE A 337 7.97 -24.00 17.06
N LYS A 338 9.25 -24.16 16.80
CA LYS A 338 10.26 -24.49 17.83
C LYS A 338 10.33 -23.46 18.96
N VAL A 339 10.09 -22.19 18.69
CA VAL A 339 10.12 -21.14 19.73
C VAL A 339 8.93 -21.30 20.69
N LEU A 340 7.80 -21.80 20.19
CA LEU A 340 6.61 -22.07 20.99
C LEU A 340 6.75 -23.31 21.86
N ASP A 341 7.53 -24.32 21.46
CA ASP A 341 7.81 -25.52 22.27
C ASP A 341 8.52 -25.15 23.59
N ALA A 342 9.30 -24.05 23.59
CA ALA A 342 9.99 -23.54 24.77
C ALA A 342 9.14 -22.57 25.61
N LEU A 343 8.04 -22.04 25.06
CA LEU A 343 7.18 -21.07 25.75
C LEU A 343 6.28 -21.77 26.76
N LYS A 344 6.37 -21.33 28.03
CA LYS A 344 5.56 -21.83 29.13
C LYS A 344 4.73 -20.70 29.69
N MET A 345 3.43 -20.95 29.85
CA MET A 345 2.48 -20.03 30.46
C MET A 345 2.11 -20.54 31.85
N ASP A 346 1.85 -19.63 32.78
CA ASP A 346 1.46 -19.98 34.15
C ASP A 346 0.03 -20.55 34.21
N GLU A 347 -0.86 -20.03 33.38
CA GLU A 347 -2.25 -20.45 33.30
C GLU A 347 -2.45 -21.52 32.23
N HIS A 348 -3.22 -22.56 32.56
CA HIS A 348 -3.49 -23.69 31.65
C HIS A 348 -4.13 -23.24 30.33
N ASP A 349 -5.18 -22.42 30.40
CA ASP A 349 -5.90 -21.95 29.22
C ASP A 349 -5.03 -21.03 28.33
N ALA A 350 -4.11 -20.26 28.93
CA ALA A 350 -3.12 -19.51 28.16
C ALA A 350 -2.14 -20.42 27.43
N GLN A 351 -1.68 -21.53 28.09
CA GLN A 351 -0.85 -22.52 27.42
C GLN A 351 -1.59 -23.20 26.24
N VAL A 352 -2.88 -23.47 26.41
CA VAL A 352 -3.71 -23.96 25.30
C VAL A 352 -3.79 -22.97 24.15
N GLY A 353 -3.84 -21.67 24.44
CA GLY A 353 -3.74 -20.62 23.43
C GLY A 353 -2.45 -20.69 22.61
N VAL A 354 -1.31 -20.95 23.26
CA VAL A 354 -0.02 -21.18 22.60
C VAL A 354 -0.07 -22.40 21.68
N ASP A 355 -0.67 -23.51 22.17
CA ASP A 355 -0.78 -24.75 21.40
C ASP A 355 -1.70 -24.59 20.17
N ILE A 356 -2.73 -23.77 20.25
CA ILE A 356 -3.58 -23.41 19.10
C ILE A 356 -2.77 -22.69 18.02
N VAL A 357 -1.97 -21.68 18.40
CA VAL A 357 -1.09 -21.00 17.45
C VAL A 357 -0.09 -21.98 16.85
N ARG A 358 0.56 -22.79 17.67
CA ARG A 358 1.48 -23.85 17.24
C ARG A 358 0.88 -24.75 16.15
N ASN A 359 -0.36 -25.16 16.33
CA ASN A 359 -1.07 -25.99 15.35
C ASN A 359 -1.43 -25.19 14.10
N ALA A 360 -1.87 -23.94 14.23
CA ALA A 360 -2.23 -23.08 13.12
C ALA A 360 -1.05 -22.79 12.18
N LEU A 361 0.17 -22.64 12.72
CA LEU A 361 1.37 -22.41 11.91
C LEU A 361 1.69 -23.52 10.91
N MET A 362 1.15 -24.73 11.11
CA MET A 362 1.32 -25.85 10.18
C MET A 362 0.40 -25.77 8.95
N TYR A 363 -0.71 -25.04 9.04
CA TYR A 363 -1.75 -25.04 8.01
C TYR A 363 -1.28 -24.53 6.63
N PRO A 364 -0.52 -23.44 6.51
CA PRO A 364 -0.09 -22.96 5.19
C PRO A 364 0.74 -23.99 4.42
N ALA A 365 1.77 -24.56 5.04
CA ALA A 365 2.61 -25.59 4.40
C ALA A 365 1.82 -26.90 4.13
N ARG A 366 0.93 -27.27 5.05
CA ARG A 366 0.03 -28.42 4.87
C ARG A 366 -0.86 -28.26 3.66
N GLN A 367 -1.55 -27.11 3.54
CA GLN A 367 -2.48 -26.85 2.46
C GLN A 367 -1.79 -26.83 1.09
N ILE A 368 -0.55 -26.29 1.02
CA ILE A 368 0.25 -26.32 -0.21
C ILE A 368 0.54 -27.77 -0.63
N ALA A 369 0.95 -28.62 0.31
CA ALA A 369 1.22 -30.02 0.03
C ALA A 369 -0.05 -30.79 -0.40
N GLU A 370 -1.18 -30.55 0.28
CA GLU A 370 -2.48 -31.15 -0.07
C GLU A 370 -2.97 -30.69 -1.45
N ASN A 371 -2.81 -29.42 -1.80
CA ASN A 371 -3.12 -28.88 -3.14
C ASN A 371 -2.25 -29.54 -4.24
N ALA A 372 -1.03 -29.96 -3.90
CA ALA A 372 -0.15 -30.73 -4.78
C ALA A 372 -0.46 -32.24 -4.79
N GLY A 373 -1.53 -32.68 -4.12
CA GLY A 373 -1.96 -34.09 -4.06
C GLY A 373 -1.12 -34.96 -3.13
N LYS A 374 -0.41 -34.36 -2.15
CA LYS A 374 0.42 -35.07 -1.17
C LYS A 374 -0.23 -35.10 0.20
N ASP A 375 0.20 -36.03 1.06
CA ASP A 375 -0.18 -36.03 2.46
C ASP A 375 0.55 -34.88 3.19
N GLY A 376 -0.21 -33.85 3.57
CA GLY A 376 0.34 -32.66 4.23
C GLY A 376 0.98 -32.98 5.57
N GLY A 377 0.51 -34.01 6.30
CA GLY A 377 1.08 -34.42 7.57
C GLY A 377 2.47 -35.03 7.41
N VAL A 378 2.67 -35.85 6.37
CA VAL A 378 3.96 -36.48 6.05
C VAL A 378 4.96 -35.38 5.65
N ILE A 379 4.59 -34.50 4.74
CA ILE A 379 5.45 -33.40 4.27
C ILE A 379 5.89 -32.49 5.42
N ILE A 380 4.96 -32.08 6.30
CA ILE A 380 5.29 -31.28 7.50
C ILE A 380 6.30 -32.01 8.38
N SER A 381 6.07 -33.31 8.67
CA SER A 381 6.98 -34.12 9.49
C SER A 381 8.38 -34.15 8.90
N ASP A 382 8.49 -34.34 7.59
CA ASP A 382 9.77 -34.41 6.90
C ASP A 382 10.51 -33.08 6.87
N VAL A 383 9.80 -31.96 6.64
CA VAL A 383 10.34 -30.60 6.70
C VAL A 383 10.80 -30.26 8.12
N MET A 384 10.04 -30.62 9.15
CA MET A 384 10.37 -30.35 10.56
C MET A 384 11.61 -31.12 11.05
N ARG A 385 11.91 -32.29 10.49
CA ARG A 385 13.14 -33.05 10.76
C ARG A 385 14.40 -32.37 10.24
N LYS A 386 14.29 -31.50 9.24
CA LYS A 386 15.44 -30.75 8.72
C LYS A 386 15.78 -29.60 9.67
N LYS A 387 17.08 -29.48 10.02
CA LYS A 387 17.56 -28.45 10.97
C LYS A 387 17.60 -27.07 10.35
N ASP A 388 17.89 -26.99 9.05
CA ASP A 388 18.00 -25.73 8.32
C ASP A 388 16.64 -25.06 8.21
N ILE A 389 16.62 -23.75 8.48
CA ILE A 389 15.41 -22.92 8.47
C ILE A 389 14.89 -22.64 7.05
N ASN A 390 15.78 -22.71 6.04
CA ASN A 390 15.44 -22.46 4.65
C ASN A 390 14.94 -23.70 3.92
N VAL A 391 15.11 -24.88 4.50
CA VAL A 391 14.70 -26.14 3.87
C VAL A 391 13.22 -26.40 4.09
N GLY A 392 12.49 -26.47 2.97
CA GLY A 392 11.05 -26.69 2.90
C GLY A 392 10.64 -27.51 1.69
N TYR A 393 9.34 -27.68 1.51
CA TYR A 393 8.75 -28.44 0.40
C TYR A 393 8.53 -27.59 -0.84
N ASN A 394 9.10 -28.00 -1.96
CA ASN A 394 8.83 -27.43 -3.29
C ASN A 394 7.73 -28.27 -3.96
N ALA A 395 6.51 -27.72 -4.01
CA ALA A 395 5.34 -28.38 -4.59
C ALA A 395 5.44 -28.56 -6.12
N SER A 396 6.27 -27.78 -6.80
CA SER A 396 6.48 -27.84 -8.25
C SER A 396 7.35 -29.04 -8.68
N THR A 397 8.37 -29.38 -7.85
CA THR A 397 9.30 -30.51 -8.13
C THR A 397 9.04 -31.73 -7.26
N ASP A 398 8.14 -31.65 -6.28
CA ASP A 398 7.85 -32.67 -5.28
C ASP A 398 9.09 -33.06 -4.43
N GLU A 399 9.92 -32.08 -4.07
CA GLU A 399 11.16 -32.29 -3.37
C GLU A 399 11.28 -31.40 -2.11
N ILE A 400 12.07 -31.87 -1.13
CA ILE A 400 12.44 -31.08 0.05
C ILE A 400 13.83 -30.50 -0.19
N VAL A 401 13.87 -29.19 -0.47
CA VAL A 401 15.06 -28.46 -0.90
C VAL A 401 15.26 -27.17 -0.11
N ASP A 402 16.42 -26.53 -0.26
CA ASP A 402 16.62 -25.15 0.20
C ASP A 402 15.78 -24.21 -0.68
N LEU A 403 14.71 -23.68 -0.11
CA LEU A 403 13.76 -22.83 -0.81
C LEU A 403 14.34 -21.45 -1.14
N VAL A 404 15.19 -20.91 -0.26
CA VAL A 404 15.82 -19.60 -0.49
C VAL A 404 16.82 -19.70 -1.66
N ALA A 405 17.63 -20.74 -1.69
CA ALA A 405 18.54 -21.00 -2.81
C ALA A 405 17.78 -21.31 -4.12
N GLY A 406 16.62 -21.96 -4.01
CA GLY A 406 15.71 -22.24 -5.14
C GLY A 406 14.87 -21.06 -5.59
N GLY A 407 15.01 -19.88 -4.95
CA GLY A 407 14.23 -18.67 -5.25
C GLY A 407 12.80 -18.69 -4.72
N ILE A 408 12.37 -19.70 -3.98
CA ILE A 408 11.02 -19.80 -3.38
C ILE A 408 11.02 -19.05 -2.04
N ILE A 409 10.70 -17.76 -2.10
CA ILE A 409 10.83 -16.82 -1.00
C ILE A 409 9.53 -16.02 -0.83
N ASP A 410 9.22 -15.64 0.41
CA ASP A 410 8.09 -14.77 0.75
C ASP A 410 8.60 -13.47 1.39
N PRO A 411 7.94 -12.33 1.14
CA PRO A 411 8.21 -11.11 1.92
C PRO A 411 7.86 -11.35 3.40
N LYS A 412 8.81 -11.07 4.29
CA LYS A 412 8.58 -11.22 5.74
C LYS A 412 7.37 -10.41 6.21
N LYS A 413 7.20 -9.17 5.70
CA LYS A 413 6.08 -8.29 6.04
C LYS A 413 4.73 -8.96 5.76
N VAL A 414 4.59 -9.62 4.61
CA VAL A 414 3.37 -10.35 4.23
C VAL A 414 3.11 -11.51 5.19
N THR A 415 4.11 -12.34 5.45
CA THR A 415 4.01 -13.50 6.36
C THR A 415 3.65 -13.08 7.78
N ARG A 416 4.30 -12.02 8.29
CA ARG A 416 4.05 -11.45 9.62
C ARG A 416 2.65 -10.86 9.74
N CYS A 417 2.26 -9.99 8.80
CA CYS A 417 0.94 -9.37 8.80
C CYS A 417 -0.18 -10.41 8.68
N SER A 418 0.01 -11.43 7.84
CA SER A 418 -0.96 -12.53 7.70
C SER A 418 -1.24 -13.22 9.04
N LEU A 419 -0.20 -13.51 9.82
CA LEU A 419 -0.35 -14.11 11.14
C LEU A 419 -0.99 -13.16 12.15
N GLN A 420 -0.51 -11.91 12.22
CA GLN A 420 -1.01 -10.93 13.19
C GLN A 420 -2.48 -10.57 12.96
N TYR A 421 -2.89 -10.36 11.71
CA TYR A 421 -4.28 -10.04 11.37
C TYR A 421 -5.19 -11.24 11.60
N ALA A 422 -4.75 -12.46 11.23
CA ALA A 422 -5.48 -13.68 11.50
C ALA A 422 -5.72 -13.89 13.00
N ALA A 423 -4.68 -13.68 13.81
CA ALA A 423 -4.79 -13.81 15.27
C ALA A 423 -5.69 -12.73 15.89
N SER A 424 -5.60 -11.49 15.41
CA SER A 424 -6.46 -10.40 15.89
C SER A 424 -7.94 -10.68 15.63
N VAL A 425 -8.27 -11.12 14.43
CA VAL A 425 -9.65 -11.47 14.06
C VAL A 425 -10.11 -12.72 14.84
N ALA A 426 -9.25 -13.73 14.95
CA ALA A 426 -9.58 -14.95 15.71
C ALA A 426 -9.80 -14.65 17.21
N ALA A 427 -8.95 -13.82 17.81
CA ALA A 427 -9.09 -13.40 19.20
C ALA A 427 -10.41 -12.67 19.46
N MET A 428 -10.78 -11.75 18.56
CA MET A 428 -12.06 -11.04 18.62
C MET A 428 -13.23 -12.02 18.51
N PHE A 429 -13.20 -12.92 17.53
CA PHE A 429 -14.24 -13.92 17.31
C PHE A 429 -14.43 -14.85 18.52
N LEU A 430 -13.32 -15.35 19.06
CA LEU A 430 -13.33 -16.31 20.19
C LEU A 430 -13.79 -15.67 21.51
N THR A 431 -13.65 -14.35 21.67
CA THR A 431 -14.12 -13.61 22.87
C THR A 431 -15.54 -13.05 22.73
N THR A 432 -16.16 -13.16 21.55
CA THR A 432 -17.52 -12.67 21.30
C THR A 432 -18.54 -13.69 21.81
N GLU A 433 -19.41 -13.28 22.74
CA GLU A 433 -20.48 -14.13 23.29
C GLU A 433 -21.81 -13.98 22.54
N ALA A 434 -22.10 -12.78 22.02
CA ALA A 434 -23.35 -12.51 21.34
C ALA A 434 -23.16 -11.48 20.22
N SER A 435 -23.97 -11.59 19.17
CA SER A 435 -24.11 -10.57 18.14
C SER A 435 -25.54 -10.04 18.12
N ILE A 436 -25.70 -8.74 18.00
CA ILE A 436 -26.99 -8.07 17.86
C ILE A 436 -27.10 -7.57 16.44
N THR A 437 -28.11 -8.05 15.70
CA THR A 437 -28.38 -7.65 14.32
C THR A 437 -29.80 -7.11 14.22
N GLU A 438 -30.03 -6.15 13.30
CA GLU A 438 -31.37 -5.74 12.93
C GLU A 438 -32.06 -6.88 12.14
N GLU A 439 -33.30 -7.20 12.50
CA GLU A 439 -34.11 -8.13 11.73
C GLU A 439 -34.70 -7.42 10.51
N GLU A 440 -34.35 -7.86 9.31
CA GLU A 440 -35.02 -7.38 8.10
C GLU A 440 -36.50 -7.83 8.14
N ILE A 441 -37.40 -6.89 8.43
CA ILE A 441 -38.84 -7.14 8.31
C ILE A 441 -39.14 -7.25 6.82
N GLU A 442 -39.35 -8.45 6.30
CA GLU A 442 -39.95 -8.62 4.98
C GLU A 442 -41.32 -7.95 4.96
N VAL A 443 -41.35 -6.74 4.40
CA VAL A 443 -42.64 -6.11 4.08
C VAL A 443 -43.22 -6.90 2.90
N SER A 444 -44.10 -7.85 3.22
CA SER A 444 -44.90 -8.53 2.20
C SER A 444 -45.66 -7.50 1.39
N LYS A 445 -45.32 -7.38 0.12
CA LYS A 445 -46.07 -6.61 -0.88
C LYS A 445 -47.38 -7.27 -1.26
#